data_428cc4c4a0f26064b85115e1ed19378b
#
_entry.id   428cc4c4a0f26064b85115e1ed19378b
#
_cell.length_a   1.000
_cell.length_b   1.000
_cell.length_c   1.000
_cell.angle_alpha   90.00
_cell.angle_beta   90.00
_cell.angle_gamma   90.00
#
_symmetry.space_group_name_H-M   'P 1'
#
loop_
_entity.id
_entity.type
_entity.pdbx_description
1 polymer ?
#
loop_
_entity_poly.entity_id
_entity_poly.type
_entity_poly.pdbx_seq_one_letter_code
_entity_poly.pdbx_strand_id
1 'polypeptide(L)'
;SLIRFFYNKFFFKINLVNNISINIKEVLFVSGAIMLINKENTYEKGIKFDENIFMFFEEDDFFHQCFKLQKKIFLVENLRADHSDGSIADKSINYECFKKWHWERSKYYFLNKHYNKILIFFLALKSSIKFSFKILAFYFFNKEKFLLNKSRLAGLLSFYFKNKCKIEF
;
A
#
# COMPACT_ATOMS: atom_id res chain seq x y z
N SER A 1 10.12 -4.80 -26.34
CA SER A 1 8.94 -4.23 -25.73
C SER A 1 9.24 -2.84 -25.17
N LEU A 2 8.23 -2.04 -24.96
CA LEU A 2 8.33 -0.63 -24.53
C LEU A 2 9.09 -0.49 -23.19
N ILE A 3 8.85 -1.39 -22.24
CA ILE A 3 9.49 -1.37 -20.91
C ILE A 3 10.99 -1.64 -21.01
N ARG A 4 11.40 -2.57 -21.89
CA ARG A 4 12.82 -2.83 -22.16
C ARG A 4 13.51 -1.65 -22.84
N PHE A 5 12.77 -0.93 -23.71
CA PHE A 5 13.24 0.29 -24.32
C PHE A 5 13.42 1.44 -23.32
N PHE A 6 12.46 1.64 -22.41
CA PHE A 6 12.59 2.64 -21.33
C PHE A 6 13.68 2.26 -20.33
N TYR A 7 13.78 1.00 -19.95
CA TYR A 7 14.86 0.49 -19.09
C TYR A 7 16.24 0.79 -19.69
N ASN A 8 16.47 0.39 -20.92
CA ASN A 8 17.76 0.61 -21.60
C ASN A 8 18.02 2.12 -21.85
N LYS A 9 16.99 2.90 -22.20
CA LYS A 9 17.11 4.33 -22.42
C LYS A 9 17.37 5.11 -21.14
N PHE A 10 16.75 4.70 -20.03
CA PHE A 10 16.96 5.31 -18.71
C PHE A 10 18.37 5.01 -18.17
N PHE A 11 18.83 3.77 -18.23
CA PHE A 11 20.19 3.41 -17.84
C PHE A 11 21.24 4.00 -18.76
N PHE A 12 21.01 4.04 -20.06
CA PHE A 12 21.89 4.69 -21.00
C PHE A 12 22.00 6.21 -20.77
N LYS A 13 20.90 6.84 -20.38
CA LYS A 13 20.87 8.27 -20.06
C LYS A 13 21.56 8.59 -18.73
N ILE A 14 21.49 7.70 -17.73
CA ILE A 14 22.25 7.82 -16.47
C ILE A 14 23.76 7.71 -16.72
N ASN A 15 24.19 6.82 -17.62
CA ASN A 15 25.61 6.69 -17.98
C ASN A 15 26.13 7.88 -18.82
N LEU A 16 25.25 8.69 -19.42
CA LEU A 16 25.62 9.88 -20.20
C LEU A 16 25.67 11.18 -19.38
N VAL A 17 25.16 11.17 -18.16
CA VAL A 17 25.31 12.29 -17.22
C VAL A 17 26.63 12.08 -16.48
N ASN A 18 27.66 12.77 -16.95
CA ASN A 18 29.03 12.69 -16.47
C ASN A 18 29.10 12.75 -14.93
N ASN A 19 29.81 11.76 -14.34
CA ASN A 19 30.29 11.74 -12.95
C ASN A 19 29.27 11.78 -11.80
N ILE A 20 28.02 11.32 -12.00
CA ILE A 20 27.16 11.02 -10.86
C ILE A 20 27.56 9.65 -10.32
N SER A 21 28.27 9.61 -9.21
CA SER A 21 28.45 8.37 -8.46
C SER A 21 27.08 7.87 -7.99
N ILE A 22 26.58 6.80 -8.59
CA ILE A 22 25.28 6.22 -8.19
C ILE A 22 25.48 5.54 -6.84
N ASN A 23 24.90 6.10 -5.81
CA ASN A 23 24.90 5.49 -4.49
C ASN A 23 23.69 4.55 -4.35
N ILE A 24 23.95 3.24 -4.33
CA ILE A 24 22.93 2.19 -4.27
C ILE A 24 23.00 1.49 -2.93
N LYS A 25 21.88 1.44 -2.23
CA LYS A 25 21.72 0.75 -0.95
C LYS A 25 20.67 -0.35 -1.05
N GLU A 26 21.03 -1.57 -0.60
CA GLU A 26 20.04 -2.64 -0.44
C GLU A 26 19.10 -2.31 0.73
N VAL A 27 17.80 -2.41 0.51
CA VAL A 27 16.75 -2.09 1.48
C VAL A 27 15.67 -3.18 1.49
N LEU A 28 14.84 -3.20 2.52
CA LEU A 28 13.75 -4.18 2.63
C LEU A 28 12.50 -3.76 1.85
N PHE A 29 12.26 -2.46 1.74
CA PHE A 29 11.12 -1.89 1.02
C PHE A 29 11.43 -0.44 0.60
N VAL A 30 10.67 0.06 -0.36
CA VAL A 30 10.66 1.46 -0.80
C VAL A 30 9.22 1.95 -0.92
N SER A 31 9.01 3.27 -1.01
CA SER A 31 7.69 3.82 -1.31
C SER A 31 7.29 3.50 -2.76
N GLY A 32 6.01 3.19 -2.97
CA GLY A 32 5.44 2.94 -4.28
C GLY A 32 5.33 4.17 -5.19
N ALA A 33 5.67 5.37 -4.69
CA ALA A 33 5.58 6.60 -5.45
C ALA A 33 6.38 6.54 -6.77
N ILE A 34 7.61 5.99 -6.73
CA ILE A 34 8.42 5.73 -7.92
C ILE A 34 9.19 4.44 -7.75
N MET A 35 8.89 3.46 -8.58
CA MET A 35 9.56 2.17 -8.60
C MET A 35 9.96 1.78 -10.02
N LEU A 36 11.18 1.26 -10.16
CA LEU A 36 11.62 0.58 -11.36
C LEU A 36 11.64 -0.93 -11.09
N ILE A 37 10.81 -1.67 -11.80
CA ILE A 37 10.63 -3.10 -11.59
C ILE A 37 11.31 -3.87 -12.72
N ASN A 38 12.25 -4.77 -12.37
CA ASN A 38 12.83 -5.71 -13.32
C ASN A 38 11.84 -6.85 -13.59
N LYS A 39 11.22 -6.81 -14.78
CA LYS A 39 10.17 -7.77 -15.17
C LYS A 39 10.65 -9.22 -15.18
N GLU A 40 11.84 -9.48 -15.68
CA GLU A 40 12.41 -10.84 -15.78
C GLU A 40 12.65 -11.46 -14.39
N ASN A 41 13.04 -10.63 -13.41
CA ASN A 41 13.29 -11.07 -12.04
C ASN A 41 12.05 -11.05 -11.13
N THR A 42 10.95 -10.46 -11.57
CA THR A 42 9.70 -10.34 -10.79
C THR A 42 8.54 -11.03 -11.50
N TYR A 43 7.89 -10.38 -12.46
CA TYR A 43 6.68 -10.87 -13.12
C TYR A 43 6.84 -12.25 -13.75
N GLU A 44 7.98 -12.52 -14.39
CA GLU A 44 8.26 -13.83 -14.99
C GLU A 44 8.55 -14.92 -13.95
N LYS A 45 8.83 -14.51 -12.71
CA LYS A 45 8.99 -15.40 -11.54
C LYS A 45 7.74 -15.47 -10.66
N GLY A 46 6.62 -14.90 -11.14
CA GLY A 46 5.33 -14.94 -10.44
C GLY A 46 5.14 -13.87 -9.37
N ILE A 47 6.09 -12.93 -9.18
CA ILE A 47 5.94 -11.78 -8.29
C ILE A 47 5.09 -10.73 -9.02
N LYS A 48 3.91 -10.41 -8.50
CA LYS A 48 2.95 -9.50 -9.14
C LYS A 48 2.23 -8.66 -8.08
N PHE A 49 1.77 -7.48 -8.49
CA PHE A 49 0.77 -6.76 -7.69
C PHE A 49 -0.52 -7.59 -7.63
N ASP A 50 -1.10 -7.67 -6.43
CA ASP A 50 -2.35 -8.39 -6.22
C ASP A 50 -3.54 -7.47 -6.53
N GLU A 51 -4.29 -7.78 -7.57
CA GLU A 51 -5.46 -7.00 -8.03
C GLU A 51 -6.59 -6.91 -6.99
N ASN A 52 -6.58 -7.76 -5.96
CA ASN A 52 -7.53 -7.68 -4.85
C ASN A 52 -7.18 -6.57 -3.85
N ILE A 53 -5.98 -5.98 -3.95
CA ILE A 53 -5.54 -4.84 -3.15
C ILE A 53 -5.66 -3.60 -4.02
N PHE A 54 -6.73 -2.82 -3.83
CA PHE A 54 -6.98 -1.61 -4.63
C PHE A 54 -6.11 -0.42 -4.18
N MET A 55 -5.88 -0.26 -2.88
CA MET A 55 -5.17 0.87 -2.29
C MET A 55 -4.60 0.46 -0.93
N PHE A 56 -3.36 0.88 -0.64
CA PHE A 56 -2.57 0.55 0.53
C PHE A 56 -2.20 -0.94 0.64
N PHE A 57 -1.02 -1.24 1.11
CA PHE A 57 -0.45 -2.58 1.23
C PHE A 57 -0.16 -3.31 -0.09
N GLU A 58 -0.36 -2.69 -1.26
CA GLU A 58 0.02 -3.25 -2.55
C GLU A 58 1.53 -3.39 -2.69
N GLU A 59 2.29 -2.38 -2.26
CA GLU A 59 3.75 -2.44 -2.25
C GLU A 59 4.25 -3.42 -1.19
N ASP A 60 3.65 -3.41 0.01
CA ASP A 60 3.99 -4.35 1.08
C ASP A 60 3.82 -5.80 0.61
N ASP A 61 2.73 -6.10 -0.08
CA ASP A 61 2.48 -7.42 -0.68
C ASP A 61 3.53 -7.79 -1.74
N PHE A 62 3.83 -6.85 -2.61
CA PHE A 62 4.83 -7.03 -3.66
C PHE A 62 6.24 -7.28 -3.06
N PHE A 63 6.66 -6.46 -2.11
CA PHE A 63 7.96 -6.61 -1.46
C PHE A 63 8.04 -7.88 -0.59
N HIS A 64 6.93 -8.27 0.04
CA HIS A 64 6.87 -9.54 0.77
C HIS A 64 7.06 -10.75 -0.16
N GLN A 65 6.52 -10.71 -1.39
CA GLN A 65 6.76 -11.73 -2.40
C GLN A 65 8.24 -11.71 -2.84
N CYS A 66 8.83 -10.51 -3.06
CA CYS A 66 10.25 -10.36 -3.35
C CYS A 66 11.12 -11.00 -2.26
N PHE A 67 10.83 -10.71 -0.99
CA PHE A 67 11.55 -11.27 0.15
C PHE A 67 11.45 -12.81 0.20
N LYS A 68 10.26 -13.39 0.02
CA LYS A 68 10.06 -14.84 0.00
C LYS A 68 10.87 -15.54 -1.11
N LEU A 69 11.06 -14.88 -2.24
CA LEU A 69 11.84 -15.38 -3.37
C LEU A 69 13.29 -14.87 -3.38
N GLN A 70 13.76 -14.35 -2.24
CA GLN A 70 15.14 -13.85 -2.05
C GLN A 70 15.57 -12.82 -3.12
N LYS A 71 14.62 -11.99 -3.57
CA LYS A 71 14.90 -10.89 -4.50
C LYS A 71 15.34 -9.65 -3.74
N LYS A 72 16.34 -8.97 -4.26
CA LYS A 72 16.90 -7.76 -3.67
C LYS A 72 16.15 -6.53 -4.13
N ILE A 73 15.99 -5.59 -3.21
CA ILE A 73 15.40 -4.27 -3.45
C ILE A 73 16.49 -3.24 -3.21
N PHE A 74 16.62 -2.28 -4.12
CA PHE A 74 17.65 -1.27 -4.06
C PHE A 74 17.05 0.13 -4.05
N LEU A 75 17.55 0.96 -3.15
CA LEU A 75 17.31 2.41 -3.13
C LEU A 75 18.48 3.12 -3.81
N VAL A 76 18.18 4.01 -4.74
CA VAL A 76 19.17 4.91 -5.35
C VAL A 76 19.10 6.25 -4.64
N GLU A 77 20.03 6.51 -3.72
CA GLU A 77 19.94 7.61 -2.74
C GLU A 77 20.11 9.00 -3.35
N ASN A 78 20.82 9.11 -4.44
CA ASN A 78 21.10 10.40 -5.10
C ASN A 78 20.17 10.73 -6.26
N LEU A 79 19.14 9.93 -6.50
CA LEU A 79 18.01 10.27 -7.37
C LEU A 79 16.87 10.82 -6.53
N ARG A 80 16.34 11.94 -6.96
CA ARG A 80 15.19 12.58 -6.33
C ARG A 80 14.09 12.78 -7.35
N ALA A 81 12.87 12.66 -6.89
CA ALA A 81 11.68 12.97 -7.67
C ALA A 81 10.65 13.65 -6.77
N ASP A 82 10.02 14.68 -7.29
CA ASP A 82 8.95 15.35 -6.59
C ASP A 82 7.67 14.53 -6.70
N HIS A 83 7.11 14.18 -5.57
CA HIS A 83 5.84 13.48 -5.47
C HIS A 83 4.85 14.32 -4.67
N SER A 84 3.84 14.85 -5.36
CA SER A 84 2.80 15.66 -4.73
C SER A 84 1.77 14.78 -4.02
N ASP A 85 2.12 14.31 -2.83
CA ASP A 85 1.24 13.50 -1.99
C ASP A 85 -0.12 14.17 -1.79
N GLY A 86 -1.15 13.63 -2.47
CA GLY A 86 -2.53 14.05 -2.28
C GLY A 86 -2.84 15.52 -2.63
N SER A 87 -1.96 16.23 -3.35
CA SER A 87 -2.18 17.63 -3.74
C SER A 87 -3.40 17.84 -4.63
N ILE A 88 -3.82 16.79 -5.35
CA ILE A 88 -4.99 16.78 -6.24
C ILE A 88 -6.20 16.12 -5.55
N ALA A 89 -5.98 15.47 -4.40
CA ALA A 89 -7.04 14.73 -3.73
C ALA A 89 -8.01 15.68 -3.00
N ASP A 90 -9.29 15.38 -3.10
CA ASP A 90 -10.31 16.02 -2.29
C ASP A 90 -9.99 15.86 -0.80
N LYS A 91 -9.97 16.98 -0.07
CA LYS A 91 -9.76 17.02 1.39
C LYS A 91 -11.06 16.78 2.17
N SER A 92 -12.10 16.32 1.51
CA SER A 92 -13.39 16.05 2.15
C SER A 92 -13.30 14.94 3.19
N ILE A 93 -14.19 14.96 4.16
CA ILE A 93 -14.32 13.88 5.14
C ILE A 93 -14.69 12.55 4.45
N ASN A 94 -15.40 12.59 3.33
CA ASN A 94 -15.74 11.40 2.56
C ASN A 94 -14.49 10.73 2.00
N TYR A 95 -13.57 11.51 1.43
CA TYR A 95 -12.30 10.98 0.92
C TYR A 95 -11.44 10.39 2.04
N GLU A 96 -11.37 11.04 3.20
CA GLU A 96 -10.67 10.48 4.36
C GLU A 96 -11.33 9.17 4.85
N CYS A 97 -12.65 9.11 4.88
CA CYS A 97 -13.40 7.90 5.20
C CYS A 97 -13.12 6.76 4.22
N PHE A 98 -13.07 7.05 2.92
CA PHE A 98 -12.72 6.11 1.87
C PHE A 98 -11.30 5.55 2.07
N LYS A 99 -10.31 6.40 2.31
CA LYS A 99 -8.94 5.97 2.62
C LYS A 99 -8.89 5.07 3.85
N LYS A 100 -9.59 5.41 4.94
CA LYS A 100 -9.60 4.60 6.17
C LYS A 100 -10.28 3.24 5.96
N TRP A 101 -11.31 3.19 5.13
CA TRP A 101 -11.98 1.94 4.75
C TRP A 101 -11.02 1.02 3.98
N HIS A 102 -10.38 1.53 2.92
CA HIS A 102 -9.42 0.75 2.12
C HIS A 102 -8.21 0.33 2.93
N TRP A 103 -7.67 1.21 3.79
CA TRP A 103 -6.56 0.87 4.67
C TRP A 103 -6.84 -0.37 5.53
N GLU A 104 -7.96 -0.40 6.24
CA GLU A 104 -8.26 -1.53 7.12
C GLU A 104 -8.59 -2.81 6.31
N ARG A 105 -9.32 -2.70 5.19
CA ARG A 105 -9.60 -3.85 4.32
C ARG A 105 -8.31 -4.45 3.76
N SER A 106 -7.47 -3.65 3.15
CA SER A 106 -6.22 -4.09 2.53
C SER A 106 -5.24 -4.65 3.55
N LYS A 107 -5.14 -4.00 4.73
CA LYS A 107 -4.35 -4.49 5.86
C LYS A 107 -4.74 -5.91 6.27
N TYR A 108 -6.02 -6.18 6.51
CA TYR A 108 -6.45 -7.49 6.95
C TYR A 108 -6.40 -8.54 5.82
N TYR A 109 -6.57 -8.11 4.58
CA TYR A 109 -6.33 -8.96 3.41
C TYR A 109 -4.85 -9.38 3.34
N PHE A 110 -3.92 -8.43 3.37
CA PHE A 110 -2.48 -8.67 3.37
C PHE A 110 -2.04 -9.57 4.52
N LEU A 111 -2.45 -9.25 5.75
CA LEU A 111 -2.10 -10.03 6.92
C LEU A 111 -2.62 -11.46 6.83
N ASN A 112 -3.87 -11.66 6.40
CA ASN A 112 -4.47 -13.00 6.26
C ASN A 112 -3.85 -13.83 5.13
N LYS A 113 -3.31 -13.15 4.10
CA LYS A 113 -2.60 -13.78 2.98
C LYS A 113 -1.24 -14.34 3.41
N HIS A 114 -0.53 -13.64 4.29
CA HIS A 114 0.87 -13.92 4.59
C HIS A 114 1.14 -14.51 5.98
N TYR A 115 0.22 -14.40 6.92
CA TYR A 115 0.41 -14.79 8.31
C TYR A 115 -0.66 -15.77 8.80
N ASN A 116 -0.48 -16.24 10.05
CA ASN A 116 -1.39 -17.21 10.67
C ASN A 116 -2.81 -16.63 10.81
N LYS A 117 -3.79 -17.28 10.19
CA LYS A 117 -5.18 -16.83 10.12
C LYS A 117 -5.86 -16.70 11.48
N ILE A 118 -5.52 -17.59 12.43
CA ILE A 118 -6.09 -17.59 13.78
C ILE A 118 -5.62 -16.33 14.51
N LEU A 119 -4.31 -16.05 14.44
CA LEU A 119 -3.75 -14.82 15.03
C LEU A 119 -4.39 -13.57 14.43
N ILE A 120 -4.55 -13.53 13.10
CA ILE A 120 -5.14 -12.39 12.40
C ILE A 120 -6.61 -12.22 12.79
N PHE A 121 -7.35 -13.30 12.98
CA PHE A 121 -8.72 -13.24 13.48
C PHE A 121 -8.81 -12.55 14.86
N PHE A 122 -7.95 -12.92 15.81
CA PHE A 122 -7.92 -12.27 17.13
C PHE A 122 -7.49 -10.80 17.05
N LEU A 123 -6.54 -10.46 16.17
CA LEU A 123 -6.15 -9.06 15.92
C LEU A 123 -7.32 -8.26 15.34
N ALA A 124 -8.08 -8.85 14.41
CA ALA A 124 -9.26 -8.24 13.84
C ALA A 124 -10.35 -8.02 14.89
N LEU A 125 -10.62 -9.02 15.73
CA LEU A 125 -11.57 -8.92 16.83
C LEU A 125 -11.21 -7.79 17.80
N LYS A 126 -9.94 -7.74 18.24
CA LYS A 126 -9.42 -6.65 19.08
C LYS A 126 -9.62 -5.27 18.42
N SER A 127 -9.34 -5.16 17.13
CA SER A 127 -9.51 -3.90 16.40
C SER A 127 -10.97 -3.54 16.23
N SER A 128 -11.84 -4.50 15.99
CA SER A 128 -13.30 -4.28 15.91
C SER A 128 -13.86 -3.74 17.21
N ILE A 129 -13.49 -4.35 18.35
CA ILE A 129 -13.87 -3.87 19.69
C ILE A 129 -13.38 -2.44 19.90
N LYS A 130 -12.10 -2.17 19.59
CA LYS A 130 -11.52 -0.81 19.70
C LYS A 130 -12.28 0.22 18.87
N PHE A 131 -12.62 -0.10 17.62
CA PHE A 131 -13.36 0.84 16.75
C PHE A 131 -14.79 1.02 17.23
N SER A 132 -15.47 -0.03 17.70
CA SER A 132 -16.82 0.06 18.28
C SER A 132 -16.86 0.98 19.49
N PHE A 133 -15.93 0.85 20.42
CA PHE A 133 -15.81 1.77 21.56
C PHE A 133 -15.56 3.22 21.10
N LYS A 134 -14.71 3.46 20.11
CA LYS A 134 -14.45 4.79 19.58
C LYS A 134 -15.67 5.38 18.87
N ILE A 135 -16.42 4.57 18.14
CA ILE A 135 -17.66 4.99 17.50
C ILE A 135 -18.66 5.47 18.57
N LEU A 136 -18.85 4.68 19.63
CA LEU A 136 -19.74 5.02 20.74
C LEU A 136 -19.27 6.30 21.47
N ALA A 137 -17.99 6.39 21.79
CA ALA A 137 -17.41 7.54 22.48
C ALA A 137 -17.53 8.85 21.68
N PHE A 138 -17.35 8.80 20.34
CA PHE A 138 -17.38 9.98 19.50
C PHE A 138 -18.76 10.31 18.92
N TYR A 139 -19.75 9.47 19.13
CA TYR A 139 -21.09 9.64 18.57
C TYR A 139 -21.71 11.02 18.87
N PHE A 140 -21.59 11.49 20.11
CA PHE A 140 -22.15 12.77 20.55
C PHE A 140 -21.17 13.94 20.47
N PHE A 141 -19.84 13.69 20.50
CA PHE A 141 -18.86 14.75 20.72
C PHE A 141 -18.06 15.14 19.48
N ASN A 142 -17.91 14.24 18.49
CA ASN A 142 -17.07 14.51 17.34
C ASN A 142 -17.49 13.70 16.11
N LYS A 143 -18.32 14.33 15.28
CA LYS A 143 -18.87 13.71 14.06
C LYS A 143 -17.79 13.19 13.09
N GLU A 144 -16.70 13.92 12.93
CA GLU A 144 -15.61 13.53 12.05
C GLU A 144 -14.92 12.25 12.56
N LYS A 145 -14.51 12.23 13.82
CA LYS A 145 -13.90 11.02 14.43
C LYS A 145 -14.86 9.84 14.45
N PHE A 146 -16.14 10.07 14.65
CA PHE A 146 -17.18 9.05 14.53
C PHE A 146 -17.17 8.43 13.13
N LEU A 147 -17.25 9.24 12.06
CA LEU A 147 -17.28 8.78 10.66
C LEU A 147 -16.00 8.02 10.30
N LEU A 148 -14.82 8.53 10.67
CA LEU A 148 -13.54 7.87 10.42
C LEU A 148 -13.46 6.49 11.09
N ASN A 149 -13.91 6.33 12.34
CA ASN A 149 -13.88 5.04 13.03
C ASN A 149 -14.95 4.08 12.49
N LYS A 150 -16.12 4.58 12.09
CA LYS A 150 -17.16 3.81 11.39
C LYS A 150 -16.61 3.24 10.07
N SER A 151 -15.90 4.06 9.29
CA SER A 151 -15.29 3.64 8.04
C SER A 151 -14.19 2.58 8.25
N ARG A 152 -13.37 2.72 9.28
CA ARG A 152 -12.37 1.69 9.64
C ARG A 152 -13.02 0.37 10.01
N LEU A 153 -14.05 0.38 10.85
CA LEU A 153 -14.77 -0.83 11.21
C LEU A 153 -15.42 -1.47 9.98
N ALA A 154 -16.07 -0.67 9.13
CA ALA A 154 -16.68 -1.14 7.90
C ALA A 154 -15.64 -1.76 6.94
N GLY A 155 -14.47 -1.14 6.79
CA GLY A 155 -13.37 -1.65 5.98
C GLY A 155 -12.85 -3.00 6.49
N LEU A 156 -12.63 -3.13 7.80
CA LEU A 156 -12.24 -4.38 8.43
C LEU A 156 -13.29 -5.48 8.21
N LEU A 157 -14.55 -5.19 8.48
CA LEU A 157 -15.66 -6.14 8.32
C LEU A 157 -15.86 -6.54 6.86
N SER A 158 -15.61 -5.64 5.90
CA SER A 158 -15.72 -5.90 4.48
C SER A 158 -14.76 -6.99 4.00
N PHE A 159 -13.62 -7.15 4.65
CA PHE A 159 -12.69 -8.24 4.37
C PHE A 159 -13.33 -9.59 4.66
N TYR A 160 -14.04 -9.75 5.77
CA TYR A 160 -14.70 -11.01 6.15
C TYR A 160 -16.00 -11.25 5.39
N PHE A 161 -16.81 -10.21 5.19
CA PHE A 161 -18.16 -10.30 4.59
C PHE A 161 -18.19 -9.94 3.11
N LYS A 162 -17.04 -9.65 2.49
CA LYS A 162 -16.89 -9.26 1.07
C LYS A 162 -17.77 -8.08 0.62
N ASN A 163 -18.10 -7.19 1.54
CA ASN A 163 -18.90 -6.01 1.24
C ASN A 163 -18.11 -5.00 0.40
N LYS A 164 -18.79 -4.34 -0.54
CA LYS A 164 -18.21 -3.23 -1.32
C LYS A 164 -18.16 -1.94 -0.50
N CYS A 165 -17.23 -1.06 -0.83
CA CYS A 165 -17.22 0.30 -0.30
C CYS A 165 -18.49 1.04 -0.76
N LYS A 166 -19.20 1.66 0.16
CA LYS A 166 -20.40 2.48 -0.11
C LYS A 166 -20.15 3.97 0.08
N ILE A 167 -18.88 4.37 0.19
CA ILE A 167 -18.50 5.77 0.35
C ILE A 167 -18.36 6.37 -1.05
N GLU A 168 -19.23 7.30 -1.37
CA GLU A 168 -19.22 8.09 -2.60
C GLU A 168 -18.57 9.45 -2.33
N PHE A 169 -17.91 10.01 -3.34
CA PHE A 169 -17.23 11.31 -3.30
C PHE A 169 -18.11 12.39 -3.90
#